data_58efbc2bd2e4c08c535a45ad296ae348
#
_entry.id   58efbc2bd2e4c08c535a45ad296ae348
#
_cell.length_a   1.000
_cell.length_b   1.000
_cell.length_c   1.000
_cell.angle_alpha   90.00
_cell.angle_beta   90.00
_cell.angle_gamma   90.00
#
_symmetry.space_group_name_H-M   'P 1'
#
loop_
_entity.id
_entity.type
_entity.pdbx_description
1 polymer ?
#
loop_
_entity_poly.entity_id
_entity_poly.type
_entity_poly.pdbx_seq_one_letter_code
_entity_poly.pdbx_strand_id
1 'polypeptide(L)'
;MNSYSLAERINSQVNASVTYKTDLAQYGTPEHWCLPYKFGDCEDYALLKRKLLLEQGWPTDKLGLCVCYMPSGEGHCVLWVDTDKGSFILDNNYAFPVKPSELPYKWESMLCDGVWQQLHGFA
;
A
#
# COMPACT_ATOMS: atom_id res chain seq x y z
N MET A 1 -18.45 -1.56 11.21
CA MET A 1 -17.49 -0.64 10.57
C MET A 1 -17.43 -0.99 9.09
N ASN A 2 -17.57 0.01 8.22
CA ASN A 2 -17.47 -0.24 6.78
C ASN A 2 -16.00 -0.39 6.37
N SER A 3 -15.77 -0.89 5.16
CA SER A 3 -14.41 -1.19 4.71
C SER A 3 -13.55 0.07 4.57
N TYR A 4 -14.14 1.19 4.14
CA TYR A 4 -13.40 2.45 4.06
C TYR A 4 -12.90 2.88 5.44
N SER A 5 -13.75 2.83 6.47
CA SER A 5 -13.38 3.22 7.82
C SER A 5 -12.28 2.32 8.39
N LEU A 6 -12.33 1.03 8.07
CA LEU A 6 -11.27 0.11 8.48
C LEU A 6 -9.95 0.46 7.81
N ALA A 7 -9.97 0.72 6.50
CA ALA A 7 -8.77 1.11 5.77
C ALA A 7 -8.19 2.42 6.31
N GLU A 8 -9.05 3.40 6.58
CA GLU A 8 -8.64 4.68 7.15
C GLU A 8 -7.96 4.49 8.51
N ARG A 9 -8.56 3.67 9.38
CA ARG A 9 -8.00 3.41 10.71
C ARG A 9 -6.66 2.71 10.63
N ILE A 10 -6.54 1.69 9.77
CA ILE A 10 -5.28 0.95 9.62
C ILE A 10 -4.19 1.88 9.06
N ASN A 11 -4.53 2.70 8.08
CA ASN A 11 -3.58 3.66 7.51
C ASN A 11 -3.03 4.59 8.58
N SER A 12 -3.91 5.21 9.36
CA SER A 12 -3.53 6.13 10.43
C SER A 12 -2.74 5.43 11.53
N GLN A 13 -3.17 4.25 11.92
CA GLN A 13 -2.53 3.49 12.99
C GLN A 13 -1.10 3.10 12.61
N VAL A 14 -0.90 2.59 11.41
CA VAL A 14 0.42 2.19 10.95
C VAL A 14 1.32 3.41 10.77
N ASN A 15 0.81 4.46 10.13
CA ASN A 15 1.60 5.67 9.90
C ASN A 15 2.07 6.31 11.22
N ALA A 16 1.26 6.21 12.26
CA ALA A 16 1.59 6.80 13.56
C ALA A 16 2.48 5.90 14.42
N SER A 17 2.36 4.57 14.27
CA SER A 17 3.01 3.63 15.19
C SER A 17 4.36 3.13 14.70
N VAL A 18 4.61 3.17 13.39
CA VAL A 18 5.86 2.66 12.82
C VAL A 18 6.91 3.76 12.87
N THR A 19 7.96 3.53 13.66
CA THR A 19 9.03 4.51 13.84
C THR A 19 10.40 3.97 13.45
N TYR A 20 10.57 2.64 13.41
CA TYR A 20 11.86 2.04 13.16
C TYR A 20 11.77 0.91 12.15
N LYS A 21 12.77 0.83 11.26
CA LYS A 21 12.88 -0.25 10.30
C LYS A 21 12.98 -1.62 10.96
N THR A 22 13.65 -1.68 12.10
CA THR A 22 13.83 -2.95 12.83
C THR A 22 12.51 -3.54 13.28
N ASP A 23 11.54 -2.69 13.64
CA ASP A 23 10.22 -3.15 14.04
C ASP A 23 9.49 -3.75 12.84
N LEU A 24 9.63 -3.14 11.69
CA LEU A 24 9.01 -3.62 10.46
C LEU A 24 9.65 -4.91 9.96
N ALA A 25 10.94 -5.09 10.20
CA ALA A 25 11.64 -6.31 9.83
C ALA A 25 11.03 -7.55 10.50
N GLN A 26 10.41 -7.39 11.66
CA GLN A 26 9.74 -8.50 12.35
C GLN A 26 8.50 -8.97 11.61
N TYR A 27 7.84 -8.10 10.89
CA TYR A 27 6.67 -8.46 10.08
C TYR A 27 7.09 -9.04 8.75
N GLY A 28 8.32 -8.81 8.39
CA GLY A 28 8.97 -9.48 7.29
C GLY A 28 8.36 -9.22 5.93
N THR A 29 9.22 -9.22 4.94
CA THR A 29 8.77 -9.37 3.56
C THR A 29 8.56 -10.86 3.35
N PRO A 30 7.40 -11.31 2.89
CA PRO A 30 7.24 -12.72 2.55
C PRO A 30 8.37 -13.16 1.62
N GLU A 31 8.89 -14.37 1.80
CA GLU A 31 10.06 -14.85 1.07
C GLU A 31 9.90 -14.77 -0.44
N HIS A 32 8.67 -14.86 -0.92
CA HIS A 32 8.36 -14.81 -2.35
C HIS A 32 8.18 -13.41 -2.90
N TRP A 33 8.34 -12.38 -2.07
CA TRP A 33 8.26 -10.99 -2.55
C TRP A 33 9.50 -10.67 -3.37
N CYS A 34 9.28 -10.34 -4.63
CA CYS A 34 10.34 -9.95 -5.54
C CYS A 34 10.05 -8.57 -6.06
N LEU A 35 10.35 -7.56 -5.27
CA LEU A 35 10.35 -6.20 -5.79
C LEU A 35 11.64 -6.01 -6.56
N PRO A 36 11.59 -5.30 -7.69
CA PRO A 36 12.77 -5.11 -8.52
C PRO A 36 13.89 -4.35 -7.80
N TYR A 37 13.55 -3.61 -6.74
CA TYR A 37 14.48 -2.88 -5.91
C TYR A 37 13.81 -2.49 -4.60
N LYS A 38 14.61 -2.09 -3.62
CA LYS A 38 14.07 -1.66 -2.33
C LYS A 38 13.65 -0.19 -2.39
N PHE A 39 12.51 0.09 -1.80
CA PHE A 39 11.95 1.44 -1.73
C PHE A 39 12.09 2.06 -0.34
N GLY A 40 12.81 1.39 0.59
CA GLY A 40 12.99 1.89 1.93
C GLY A 40 11.73 1.72 2.78
N ASP A 41 11.44 2.74 3.61
CA ASP A 41 10.38 2.64 4.60
C ASP A 41 8.99 2.56 3.99
N CYS A 42 8.74 3.16 2.83
CA CYS A 42 7.43 3.15 2.21
C CYS A 42 6.94 1.72 1.90
N GLU A 43 7.84 0.84 1.48
CA GLU A 43 7.54 -0.56 1.24
C GLU A 43 7.10 -1.24 2.54
N ASP A 44 7.81 -0.97 3.63
CA ASP A 44 7.51 -1.56 4.93
C ASP A 44 6.14 -1.12 5.45
N TYR A 45 5.81 0.16 5.31
CA TYR A 45 4.49 0.68 5.67
C TYR A 45 3.39 -0.03 4.88
N ALA A 46 3.58 -0.15 3.58
CA ALA A 46 2.57 -0.77 2.71
C ALA A 46 2.37 -2.26 3.06
N LEU A 47 3.47 -2.98 3.32
CA LEU A 47 3.40 -4.39 3.67
C LEU A 47 2.72 -4.63 5.01
N LEU A 48 2.98 -3.77 6.00
CA LEU A 48 2.33 -3.91 7.30
C LEU A 48 0.83 -3.62 7.21
N LYS A 49 0.46 -2.58 6.48
CA LYS A 49 -0.97 -2.28 6.25
C LYS A 49 -1.66 -3.46 5.58
N ARG A 50 -1.03 -4.05 4.57
CA ARG A 50 -1.56 -5.21 3.88
C ARG A 50 -1.78 -6.38 4.85
N LYS A 51 -0.78 -6.66 5.68
CA LYS A 51 -0.86 -7.74 6.67
C LYS A 51 -2.03 -7.54 7.62
N LEU A 52 -2.17 -6.33 8.17
CA LEU A 52 -3.23 -6.04 9.13
C LEU A 52 -4.62 -6.11 8.50
N LEU A 53 -4.77 -5.65 7.28
CA LEU A 53 -6.05 -5.75 6.58
C LEU A 53 -6.41 -7.21 6.29
N LEU A 54 -5.44 -8.02 5.88
CA LEU A 54 -5.69 -9.44 5.65
C LEU A 54 -6.10 -10.14 6.94
N GLU A 55 -5.51 -9.76 8.07
CA GLU A 55 -5.89 -10.32 9.38
C GLU A 55 -7.31 -9.96 9.77
N GLN A 56 -7.83 -8.87 9.23
CA GLN A 56 -9.21 -8.45 9.45
C GLN A 56 -10.19 -9.08 8.44
N GLY A 57 -9.70 -9.97 7.58
CA GLY A 57 -10.55 -10.64 6.61
C GLY A 57 -10.69 -9.92 5.27
N TRP A 58 -9.85 -8.94 4.98
CA TRP A 58 -9.91 -8.22 3.70
C TRP A 58 -9.61 -9.18 2.55
N PRO A 59 -10.45 -9.18 1.49
CA PRO A 59 -10.21 -10.07 0.35
C PRO A 59 -8.89 -9.77 -0.35
N THR A 60 -8.16 -10.81 -0.75
CA THR A 60 -6.85 -10.65 -1.39
C THR A 60 -6.91 -9.99 -2.76
N ASP A 61 -8.04 -10.08 -3.45
CA ASP A 61 -8.24 -9.45 -4.75
C ASP A 61 -8.67 -7.98 -4.64
N LYS A 62 -8.88 -7.49 -3.42
CA LYS A 62 -9.30 -6.11 -3.16
C LYS A 62 -8.23 -5.29 -2.46
N LEU A 63 -6.99 -5.73 -2.53
CA LEU A 63 -5.84 -4.94 -2.12
C LEU A 63 -4.66 -5.31 -2.98
N GLY A 64 -3.76 -4.36 -3.19
CA GLY A 64 -2.59 -4.57 -4.03
C GLY A 64 -1.45 -3.67 -3.63
N LEU A 65 -0.24 -4.19 -3.74
CA LEU A 65 0.97 -3.42 -3.49
C LEU A 65 1.35 -2.70 -4.78
N CYS A 66 1.33 -1.37 -4.75
CA CYS A 66 1.60 -0.55 -5.93
C CYS A 66 3.01 0.01 -5.92
N VAL A 67 3.67 -0.09 -7.06
CA VAL A 67 4.96 0.55 -7.32
C VAL A 67 4.70 1.75 -8.21
N CYS A 68 5.27 2.88 -7.85
CA CYS A 68 5.09 4.12 -8.59
C CYS A 68 6.32 5.01 -8.45
N TYR A 69 6.31 6.11 -9.18
CA TYR A 69 7.37 7.11 -9.11
C TYR A 69 6.74 8.44 -8.71
N MET A 70 7.40 9.11 -7.76
CA MET A 70 6.99 10.45 -7.34
C MET A 70 7.40 11.49 -8.39
N PRO A 71 6.87 12.72 -8.34
CA PRO A 71 7.27 13.77 -9.28
C PRO A 71 8.77 14.02 -9.33
N SER A 72 9.48 13.73 -8.23
CA SER A 72 10.93 13.83 -8.17
C SER A 72 11.64 12.75 -8.98
N GLY A 73 10.93 11.72 -9.42
CA GLY A 73 11.50 10.56 -10.07
C GLY A 73 11.86 9.44 -9.11
N GLU A 74 11.70 9.68 -7.80
CA GLU A 74 12.04 8.69 -6.79
C GLU A 74 10.99 7.58 -6.74
N GLY A 75 11.45 6.34 -6.60
CA GLY A 75 10.56 5.19 -6.48
C GLY A 75 9.79 5.22 -5.17
N HIS A 76 8.54 4.76 -5.22
CA HIS A 76 7.64 4.78 -4.08
C HIS A 76 6.73 3.55 -4.10
N CYS A 77 6.33 3.11 -2.92
CA CYS A 77 5.47 1.93 -2.79
C CYS A 77 4.31 2.27 -1.87
N VAL A 78 3.10 1.96 -2.31
CA VAL A 78 1.88 2.24 -1.56
C VAL A 78 0.92 1.05 -1.66
N LEU A 79 -0.12 1.04 -0.85
CA LEU A 79 -1.13 -0.02 -0.88
C LEU A 79 -2.41 0.50 -1.51
N TRP A 80 -2.86 -0.19 -2.55
CA TRP A 80 -4.17 0.04 -3.15
C TRP A 80 -5.20 -0.81 -2.42
N VAL A 81 -6.36 -0.24 -2.12
CA VAL A 81 -7.48 -0.95 -1.50
C VAL A 81 -8.76 -0.61 -2.23
N ASP A 82 -9.61 -1.63 -2.42
CA ASP A 82 -10.95 -1.44 -2.94
C ASP A 82 -11.93 -1.51 -1.77
N THR A 83 -12.65 -0.43 -1.56
CA THR A 83 -13.53 -0.27 -0.41
C THR A 83 -14.98 -0.10 -0.86
N ASP A 84 -15.88 -0.05 0.11
CA ASP A 84 -17.30 0.24 -0.13
C ASP A 84 -17.52 1.64 -0.72
N LYS A 85 -16.53 2.51 -0.66
CA LYS A 85 -16.59 3.85 -1.23
C LYS A 85 -15.72 4.01 -2.47
N GLY A 86 -15.20 2.92 -3.01
CA GLY A 86 -14.34 2.92 -4.18
C GLY A 86 -12.90 2.61 -3.84
N SER A 87 -12.02 2.84 -4.80
CA SER A 87 -10.59 2.54 -4.67
C SER A 87 -9.84 3.70 -4.06
N PHE A 88 -8.94 3.38 -3.13
CA PHE A 88 -8.12 4.37 -2.45
C PHE A 88 -6.70 3.87 -2.32
N ILE A 89 -5.78 4.81 -2.10
CA ILE A 89 -4.37 4.51 -1.85
C ILE A 89 -4.07 4.80 -0.39
N LEU A 90 -3.42 3.86 0.27
CA LEU A 90 -2.91 4.03 1.63
C LEU A 90 -1.42 4.30 1.53
N ASP A 91 -1.04 5.52 1.86
CA ASP A 91 0.31 6.04 1.66
C ASP A 91 0.86 6.52 3.00
N ASN A 92 2.14 6.24 3.27
CA ASN A 92 2.77 6.72 4.49
C ASN A 92 2.94 8.26 4.50
N ASN A 93 2.78 8.92 3.37
CA ASN A 93 2.86 10.38 3.27
C ASN A 93 1.52 11.07 3.54
N TYR A 94 0.44 10.32 3.71
CA TYR A 94 -0.90 10.89 3.89
C TYR A 94 -1.59 10.24 5.08
N ALA A 95 -2.24 11.08 5.90
CA ALA A 95 -2.90 10.63 7.12
C ALA A 95 -4.20 9.87 6.84
N PHE A 96 -4.78 10.01 5.66
CA PHE A 96 -6.04 9.38 5.28
C PHE A 96 -5.95 8.80 3.87
N PRO A 97 -6.86 7.87 3.53
CA PRO A 97 -6.87 7.29 2.18
C PRO A 97 -7.09 8.36 1.11
N VAL A 98 -6.36 8.26 0.02
CA VAL A 98 -6.39 9.24 -1.07
C VAL A 98 -6.81 8.52 -2.34
N LYS A 99 -7.66 9.15 -3.15
CA LYS A 99 -8.01 8.57 -4.45
C LYS A 99 -6.78 8.52 -5.36
N PRO A 100 -6.59 7.42 -6.11
CA PRO A 100 -5.42 7.32 -6.98
C PRO A 100 -5.28 8.49 -7.95
N SER A 101 -6.40 9.00 -8.45
CA SER A 101 -6.41 10.11 -9.41
C SER A 101 -5.98 11.43 -8.80
N GLU A 102 -5.96 11.54 -7.48
CA GLU A 102 -5.56 12.75 -6.77
C GLU A 102 -4.08 12.79 -6.42
N LEU A 103 -3.36 11.69 -6.70
CA LEU A 103 -1.94 11.60 -6.41
C LEU A 103 -1.12 11.92 -7.67
N PRO A 104 -0.03 12.69 -7.53
CA PRO A 104 0.78 13.08 -8.69
C PRO A 104 1.82 12.02 -9.06
N TYR A 105 1.53 10.76 -8.79
CA TYR A 105 2.47 9.67 -9.01
C TYR A 105 2.34 9.09 -10.41
N LYS A 106 3.47 8.62 -10.93
CA LYS A 106 3.49 7.84 -12.15
C LYS A 106 3.39 6.37 -11.77
N TRP A 107 2.27 5.76 -12.07
CA TRP A 107 1.99 4.36 -11.71
C TRP A 107 2.75 3.41 -12.61
N GLU A 108 3.38 2.40 -12.01
CA GLU A 108 4.20 1.44 -12.74
C GLU A 108 3.55 0.05 -12.76
N SER A 109 3.35 -0.53 -11.59
CA SER A 109 2.81 -1.89 -11.49
C SER A 109 2.12 -2.12 -10.16
N MET A 110 1.34 -3.19 -10.08
CA MET A 110 0.64 -3.58 -8.86
C MET A 110 0.70 -5.10 -8.71
N LEU A 111 1.02 -5.53 -7.49
CA LEU A 111 0.92 -6.94 -7.12
C LEU A 111 -0.39 -7.14 -6.38
N CYS A 112 -1.32 -7.85 -7.02
CA CYS A 112 -2.63 -8.11 -6.45
C CYS A 112 -2.94 -9.60 -6.61
N ASP A 113 -3.34 -10.22 -5.51
CA ASP A 113 -3.70 -11.64 -5.49
C ASP A 113 -2.60 -12.54 -6.09
N GLY A 114 -1.36 -12.21 -5.78
CA GLY A 114 -0.20 -12.97 -6.22
C GLY A 114 0.25 -12.73 -7.65
N VAL A 115 -0.37 -11.81 -8.35
CA VAL A 115 -0.07 -11.53 -9.76
C VAL A 115 0.37 -10.08 -9.95
N TRP A 116 1.50 -9.89 -10.63
CA TRP A 116 1.98 -8.56 -11.02
C TRP A 116 1.28 -8.11 -12.29
N GLN A 117 0.78 -6.89 -12.26
CA GLN A 117 0.13 -6.27 -13.41
C GLN A 117 0.78 -4.91 -13.66
N GLN A 118 1.06 -4.62 -14.92
CA GLN A 118 1.56 -3.32 -15.30
C GLN A 118 0.41 -2.31 -15.27
N LEU A 119 0.66 -1.13 -14.73
CA LEU A 119 -0.35 -0.07 -14.64
C LEU A 119 -0.04 1.04 -15.64
N HIS A 120 -1.11 1.56 -16.24
CA HIS A 120 -1.02 2.75 -17.09
C HIS A 120 -1.72 3.93 -16.42
N GLY A 121 -2.05 3.75 -15.14
CA GLY A 121 -2.81 4.67 -14.32
C GLY A 121 -4.07 4.00 -13.80
N PHE A 122 -4.80 4.72 -12.97
CA PHE A 122 -6.08 4.25 -12.45
C PHE A 122 -7.20 4.99 -13.17
N ALA A 123 -8.18 4.23 -13.59
CA ALA A 123 -9.35 4.79 -14.26
C ALA A 123 -10.21 5.59 -13.30
#